data_045d98de81c6b2d13f03ed7c94be5c14
#
_entry.id   045d98de81c6b2d13f03ed7c94be5c14
#
_cell.length_a   1.000
_cell.length_b   1.000
_cell.length_c   1.000
_cell.angle_alpha   90.00
_cell.angle_beta   90.00
_cell.angle_gamma   90.00
#
_symmetry.space_group_name_H-M   'P 1'
#
loop_
_entity.id
_entity.type
_entity.pdbx_description
1 polymer ?
#
loop_
_entity_poly.entity_id
_entity_poly.type
_entity_poly.pdbx_seq_one_letter_code
_entity_poly.pdbx_strand_id
1 'polypeptide(L)'
;DIPESGIYNIEMGYEALEGRTTEIEFALLIDNVCPYTTASRISLPKRWVNETGDKGILQDTKGNDMRPGQVEQVCWQVSPLKDVDGLFNEPLEFYIEKGKHTITFNSEKAQFAIEYIKFYQYKLPEAYKAPSDSDLKSASGQMIKLEAEMADYKSDRTLFPTADRNSNITSSVNGL
;
A
#
# COMPACT_ATOMS: atom_id res chain seq x y z
N ASP A 1 -16.60 -4.73 -20.28
CA ASP A 1 -17.38 -3.83 -21.16
C ASP A 1 -17.52 -2.47 -20.48
N ILE A 2 -17.06 -1.41 -21.12
CA ILE A 2 -17.06 -0.04 -20.61
C ILE A 2 -18.34 0.66 -21.08
N PRO A 3 -19.18 1.16 -20.15
CA PRO A 3 -20.49 1.70 -20.50
C PRO A 3 -20.41 3.06 -21.18
N GLU A 4 -19.41 3.89 -20.86
CA GLU A 4 -19.22 5.24 -21.39
C GLU A 4 -17.72 5.53 -21.54
N SER A 5 -17.36 6.28 -22.59
CA SER A 5 -15.97 6.73 -22.76
C SER A 5 -15.60 7.73 -21.67
N GLY A 6 -14.43 7.58 -21.07
CA GLY A 6 -14.01 8.48 -20.02
C GLY A 6 -12.69 8.07 -19.36
N ILE A 7 -12.33 8.81 -18.32
CA ILE A 7 -11.17 8.52 -17.48
C ILE A 7 -11.64 7.59 -16.35
N TYR A 8 -10.94 6.48 -16.20
CA TYR A 8 -11.18 5.47 -15.18
C TYR A 8 -9.93 5.22 -14.36
N ASN A 9 -10.16 4.92 -13.10
CA ASN A 9 -9.15 4.37 -12.20
C ASN A 9 -9.44 2.88 -12.04
N ILE A 10 -8.41 2.12 -11.71
CA ILE A 10 -8.53 0.66 -11.54
C ILE A 10 -8.16 0.31 -10.10
N GLU A 11 -9.02 -0.46 -9.45
CA GLU A 11 -8.79 -1.09 -8.16
C GLU A 11 -8.79 -2.61 -8.35
N MET A 12 -7.89 -3.28 -7.66
CA MET A 12 -7.73 -4.71 -7.74
C MET A 12 -7.87 -5.36 -6.36
N GLY A 13 -8.72 -6.38 -6.26
CA GLY A 13 -8.73 -7.34 -5.17
C GLY A 13 -7.77 -8.48 -5.52
N TYR A 14 -6.77 -8.73 -4.69
CA TYR A 14 -5.71 -9.69 -4.99
C TYR A 14 -5.15 -10.34 -3.73
N GLU A 15 -4.45 -11.44 -3.94
CA GLU A 15 -3.66 -12.13 -2.92
C GLU A 15 -2.29 -12.48 -3.50
N ALA A 16 -1.21 -12.15 -2.79
CA ALA A 16 0.12 -12.58 -3.15
C ALA A 16 0.24 -14.09 -2.95
N LEU A 17 0.83 -14.79 -3.91
CA LEU A 17 1.10 -16.22 -3.75
C LEU A 17 2.48 -16.43 -3.11
N GLU A 18 2.58 -17.47 -2.28
CA GLU A 18 3.82 -17.81 -1.61
C GLU A 18 4.97 -18.08 -2.60
N GLY A 19 6.18 -17.78 -2.19
CA GLY A 19 7.40 -18.22 -2.88
C GLY A 19 8.42 -17.12 -3.14
N ARG A 20 8.07 -15.94 -3.56
CA ARG A 20 9.03 -14.85 -3.82
C ARG A 20 8.83 -13.70 -2.84
N THR A 21 9.93 -13.24 -2.25
CA THR A 21 9.94 -12.07 -1.36
C THR A 21 9.96 -10.74 -2.12
N THR A 22 10.03 -10.78 -3.44
CA THR A 22 9.96 -9.59 -4.30
C THR A 22 8.54 -9.05 -4.35
N GLU A 23 8.41 -7.78 -4.62
CA GLU A 23 7.11 -7.12 -4.86
C GLU A 23 6.36 -7.77 -6.03
N ILE A 24 5.05 -7.63 -6.02
CA ILE A 24 4.22 -7.92 -7.17
C ILE A 24 4.40 -6.77 -8.15
N GLU A 25 4.92 -7.05 -9.33
CA GLU A 25 5.13 -6.04 -10.37
C GLU A 25 4.62 -6.58 -11.70
N PHE A 26 3.88 -5.75 -12.42
CA PHE A 26 3.33 -6.10 -13.72
C PHE A 26 3.19 -4.87 -14.62
N ALA A 27 3.15 -5.12 -15.92
CA ALA A 27 2.71 -4.14 -16.91
C ALA A 27 1.23 -4.31 -17.22
N LEU A 28 0.51 -3.20 -17.37
CA LEU A 28 -0.89 -3.17 -17.77
C LEU A 28 -0.98 -2.71 -19.24
N LEU A 29 -1.69 -3.51 -20.04
CA LEU A 29 -1.99 -3.19 -21.43
C LEU A 29 -3.51 -3.12 -21.61
N ILE A 30 -3.96 -2.14 -22.36
CA ILE A 30 -5.33 -2.01 -22.83
C ILE A 30 -5.31 -2.25 -24.34
N ASP A 31 -6.04 -3.25 -24.82
CA ASP A 31 -6.06 -3.66 -26.23
C ASP A 31 -4.65 -3.92 -26.81
N ASN A 32 -3.80 -4.56 -26.02
CA ASN A 32 -2.39 -4.84 -26.32
C ASN A 32 -1.47 -3.60 -26.43
N VAL A 33 -1.93 -2.45 -25.98
CA VAL A 33 -1.14 -1.21 -25.97
C VAL A 33 -0.91 -0.77 -24.52
N CYS A 34 0.34 -0.45 -24.17
CA CYS A 34 0.65 0.20 -22.90
C CYS A 34 0.23 1.67 -22.98
N PRO A 35 -0.71 2.14 -22.13
CA PRO A 35 -1.29 3.48 -22.28
C PRO A 35 -0.26 4.60 -22.07
N TYR A 36 0.68 4.40 -21.17
CA TYR A 36 1.75 5.36 -20.85
C TYR A 36 2.84 4.67 -20.02
N THR A 37 3.99 5.32 -19.87
CA THR A 37 5.19 4.72 -19.27
C THR A 37 4.96 4.14 -17.88
N THR A 38 4.26 4.83 -16.97
CA THR A 38 4.01 4.34 -15.62
C THR A 38 3.19 3.05 -15.61
N ALA A 39 2.29 2.86 -16.59
CA ALA A 39 1.51 1.62 -16.73
C ALA A 39 2.36 0.40 -17.13
N SER A 40 3.59 0.60 -17.60
CA SER A 40 4.51 -0.51 -17.88
C SER A 40 5.12 -1.12 -16.62
N ARG A 41 4.99 -0.45 -15.48
CA ARG A 41 5.56 -0.90 -14.21
C ARG A 41 4.66 -0.48 -13.05
N ILE A 42 3.69 -1.31 -12.75
CA ILE A 42 2.75 -1.13 -11.63
C ILE A 42 3.13 -2.11 -10.54
N SER A 43 3.18 -1.65 -9.29
CA SER A 43 3.45 -2.51 -8.14
C SER A 43 2.22 -2.60 -7.23
N LEU A 44 1.99 -3.80 -6.71
CA LEU A 44 1.01 -4.04 -5.65
C LEU A 44 1.73 -4.38 -4.35
N PRO A 45 1.36 -3.75 -3.24
CA PRO A 45 1.98 -3.99 -1.96
C PRO A 45 1.70 -5.41 -1.46
N LYS A 46 2.63 -5.95 -0.69
CA LYS A 46 2.44 -7.15 0.12
C LYS A 46 2.22 -6.75 1.57
N ARG A 47 1.66 -7.68 2.35
CA ARG A 47 1.47 -7.47 3.78
C ARG A 47 2.57 -8.15 4.57
N TRP A 48 3.26 -7.39 5.40
CA TRP A 48 4.35 -7.86 6.24
C TRP A 48 4.01 -7.68 7.72
N VAL A 49 4.29 -8.70 8.51
CA VAL A 49 4.07 -8.70 9.95
C VAL A 49 5.33 -9.11 10.68
N ASN A 50 5.42 -8.76 11.96
CA ASN A 50 6.53 -9.21 12.79
C ASN A 50 6.46 -10.72 13.00
N GLU A 51 7.56 -11.43 12.77
CA GLU A 51 7.66 -12.87 13.05
C GLU A 51 7.35 -13.22 14.52
N THR A 52 7.60 -12.28 15.42
CA THR A 52 7.33 -12.44 16.84
C THR A 52 5.84 -12.43 17.18
N GLY A 53 4.99 -11.95 16.26
CA GLY A 53 3.55 -11.82 16.48
C GLY A 53 3.23 -11.02 17.75
N ASP A 54 2.32 -11.53 18.56
CA ASP A 54 1.87 -10.89 19.80
C ASP A 54 2.95 -10.79 20.91
N LYS A 55 4.12 -11.40 20.72
CA LYS A 55 5.22 -11.28 21.67
C LYS A 55 5.90 -9.90 21.64
N GLY A 56 5.56 -9.07 20.67
CA GLY A 56 6.13 -7.75 20.53
C GLY A 56 7.64 -7.78 20.24
N ILE A 57 8.35 -6.78 20.73
CA ILE A 57 9.80 -6.65 20.56
C ILE A 57 10.49 -7.49 21.64
N LEU A 58 11.32 -8.45 21.20
CA LEU A 58 12.13 -9.28 22.10
C LEU A 58 13.40 -8.55 22.49
N GLN A 59 13.93 -8.87 23.67
CA GLN A 59 15.21 -8.34 24.14
C GLN A 59 16.28 -9.42 24.18
N ASP A 60 17.51 -9.02 23.92
CA ASP A 60 18.67 -9.87 24.11
C ASP A 60 19.01 -10.05 25.62
N THR A 61 20.04 -10.85 25.91
CA THR A 61 20.50 -11.11 27.29
C THR A 61 21.05 -9.88 28.00
N LYS A 62 21.27 -8.79 27.27
CA LYS A 62 21.77 -7.51 27.80
C LYS A 62 20.67 -6.46 27.93
N GLY A 63 19.40 -6.83 27.61
CA GLY A 63 18.28 -5.93 27.64
C GLY A 63 18.18 -4.99 26.43
N ASN A 64 18.87 -5.28 25.33
CA ASN A 64 18.71 -4.52 24.11
C ASN A 64 17.53 -5.06 23.30
N ASP A 65 16.75 -4.17 22.70
CA ASP A 65 15.65 -4.53 21.82
C ASP A 65 16.19 -5.18 20.54
N MET A 66 15.67 -6.36 20.24
CA MET A 66 16.01 -7.08 19.02
C MET A 66 14.99 -6.78 17.93
N ARG A 67 15.49 -6.38 16.74
CA ARG A 67 14.65 -6.20 15.58
C ARG A 67 13.98 -7.53 15.21
N PRO A 68 12.63 -7.63 15.20
CA PRO A 68 11.96 -8.84 14.76
C PRO A 68 12.16 -9.08 13.27
N GLY A 69 12.26 -10.34 12.89
CA GLY A 69 12.14 -10.75 11.49
C GLY A 69 10.76 -10.33 10.94
N GLN A 70 10.72 -10.04 9.64
CA GLN A 70 9.47 -9.74 8.95
C GLN A 70 9.08 -10.93 8.09
N VAL A 71 7.88 -11.42 8.26
CA VAL A 71 7.29 -12.51 7.49
C VAL A 71 6.12 -12.00 6.66
N GLU A 72 5.99 -12.53 5.45
CA GLU A 72 4.85 -12.22 4.60
C GLU A 72 3.58 -12.86 5.18
N GLN A 73 2.55 -12.06 5.34
CA GLN A 73 1.22 -12.53 5.69
C GLN A 73 0.37 -12.62 4.44
N VAL A 74 0.25 -13.82 3.90
CA VAL A 74 -0.61 -14.07 2.74
C VAL A 74 -2.06 -13.83 3.13
N CYS A 75 -2.71 -12.90 2.46
CA CYS A 75 -4.12 -12.57 2.66
C CYS A 75 -4.66 -11.78 1.47
N TRP A 76 -5.97 -11.81 1.30
CA TRP A 76 -6.65 -10.94 0.35
C TRP A 76 -6.51 -9.47 0.72
N GLN A 77 -6.16 -8.69 -0.26
CA GLN A 77 -5.92 -7.26 -0.15
C GLN A 77 -6.65 -6.52 -1.28
N VAL A 78 -6.91 -5.25 -1.05
CA VAL A 78 -7.47 -4.36 -2.06
C VAL A 78 -6.55 -3.17 -2.22
N SER A 79 -6.17 -2.87 -3.45
CA SER A 79 -5.36 -1.71 -3.75
C SER A 79 -5.79 -1.05 -5.06
N PRO A 80 -5.92 0.27 -5.10
CA PRO A 80 -5.94 0.98 -6.36
C PRO A 80 -4.57 0.87 -7.04
N LEU A 81 -4.55 0.88 -8.37
CA LEU A 81 -3.30 0.95 -9.11
C LEU A 81 -2.71 2.35 -8.94
N LYS A 82 -1.49 2.42 -8.43
CA LYS A 82 -0.78 3.66 -8.13
C LYS A 82 0.57 3.70 -8.80
N ASP A 83 1.13 4.90 -8.85
CA ASP A 83 2.49 5.12 -9.28
C ASP A 83 3.48 4.48 -8.27
N VAL A 84 4.32 3.58 -8.75
CA VAL A 84 5.33 2.88 -7.93
C VAL A 84 6.42 3.82 -7.42
N ASP A 85 6.73 4.87 -8.19
CA ASP A 85 7.78 5.82 -7.84
C ASP A 85 7.28 6.92 -6.88
N GLY A 86 5.97 6.91 -6.57
CA GLY A 86 5.37 7.83 -5.61
C GLY A 86 5.35 9.29 -6.04
N LEU A 87 5.46 9.56 -7.34
CA LEU A 87 5.39 10.92 -7.89
C LEU A 87 3.97 11.48 -7.80
N PHE A 88 2.99 10.58 -7.80
CA PHE A 88 1.57 10.90 -7.68
C PHE A 88 0.95 10.07 -6.55
N ASN A 89 0.17 10.71 -5.70
CA ASN A 89 -0.54 10.02 -4.60
C ASN A 89 -1.89 9.46 -5.03
N GLU A 90 -2.48 10.05 -6.05
CA GLU A 90 -3.76 9.64 -6.60
C GLU A 90 -3.63 8.32 -7.38
N PRO A 91 -4.72 7.55 -7.49
CA PRO A 91 -4.75 6.38 -8.37
C PRO A 91 -4.45 6.73 -9.82
N LEU A 92 -3.76 5.83 -10.53
CA LEU A 92 -3.48 5.99 -11.96
C LEU A 92 -4.76 6.14 -12.76
N GLU A 93 -4.72 7.00 -13.76
CA GLU A 93 -5.85 7.35 -14.62
C GLU A 93 -5.68 6.74 -16.03
N PHE A 94 -6.74 6.12 -16.53
CA PHE A 94 -6.77 5.46 -17.83
C PHE A 94 -7.95 5.98 -18.62
N TYR A 95 -7.69 6.59 -19.77
CA TYR A 95 -8.76 6.89 -20.71
C TYR A 95 -9.17 5.60 -21.44
N ILE A 96 -10.44 5.23 -21.35
CA ILE A 96 -10.98 4.04 -21.99
C ILE A 96 -12.25 4.44 -22.73
N GLU A 97 -12.33 4.03 -23.98
CA GLU A 97 -13.52 4.27 -24.81
C GLU A 97 -14.68 3.36 -24.39
N LYS A 98 -15.88 3.74 -24.76
CA LYS A 98 -17.05 2.88 -24.60
C LYS A 98 -16.91 1.63 -25.48
N GLY A 99 -17.15 0.46 -24.88
CA GLY A 99 -17.12 -0.79 -25.62
C GLY A 99 -16.43 -1.92 -24.89
N LYS A 100 -16.08 -2.95 -25.65
CA LYS A 100 -15.34 -4.11 -25.14
C LYS A 100 -13.84 -3.87 -25.31
N HIS A 101 -13.12 -4.04 -24.24
CA HIS A 101 -11.66 -3.92 -24.20
C HIS A 101 -11.03 -5.17 -23.63
N THR A 102 -9.81 -5.45 -24.02
CA THR A 102 -8.97 -6.48 -23.45
C THR A 102 -7.98 -5.84 -22.50
N ILE A 103 -8.00 -6.26 -21.23
CA ILE A 103 -7.01 -5.82 -20.24
C ILE A 103 -6.03 -6.97 -20.03
N THR A 104 -4.75 -6.69 -20.23
CA THR A 104 -3.68 -7.67 -20.08
C THR A 104 -2.75 -7.25 -18.95
N PHE A 105 -2.47 -8.18 -18.04
CA PHE A 105 -1.49 -8.03 -16.96
C PHE A 105 -0.29 -8.93 -17.27
N ASN A 106 0.83 -8.32 -17.59
CA ASN A 106 2.10 -9.03 -17.78
C ASN A 106 2.87 -9.01 -16.47
N SER A 107 2.75 -10.09 -15.67
CA SER A 107 3.48 -10.21 -14.41
C SER A 107 4.92 -10.64 -14.66
N GLU A 108 5.87 -9.89 -14.11
CA GLU A 108 7.31 -10.14 -14.32
C GLU A 108 8.00 -10.66 -13.05
N LYS A 109 7.48 -10.37 -11.88
CA LYS A 109 8.17 -10.69 -10.62
C LYS A 109 7.44 -11.73 -9.78
N ALA A 110 6.61 -11.33 -8.86
CA ALA A 110 5.91 -12.24 -7.97
C ALA A 110 4.56 -12.66 -8.55
N GLN A 111 4.17 -13.90 -8.27
CA GLN A 111 2.86 -14.41 -8.66
C GLN A 111 1.79 -13.91 -7.69
N PHE A 112 0.58 -13.70 -8.20
CA PHE A 112 -0.58 -13.30 -7.40
C PHE A 112 -1.87 -13.85 -8.02
N ALA A 113 -2.87 -14.00 -7.17
CA ALA A 113 -4.24 -14.32 -7.58
C ALA A 113 -5.06 -13.05 -7.62
N ILE A 114 -5.97 -12.95 -8.57
CA ILE A 114 -6.89 -11.82 -8.72
C ILE A 114 -8.29 -12.30 -8.33
N GLU A 115 -8.92 -11.59 -7.40
CA GLU A 115 -10.32 -11.82 -7.03
C GLU A 115 -11.25 -11.04 -7.95
N TYR A 116 -10.98 -9.73 -8.09
CA TYR A 116 -11.73 -8.84 -8.97
C TYR A 116 -10.88 -7.68 -9.48
N ILE A 117 -11.38 -7.06 -10.53
CA ILE A 117 -10.89 -5.80 -11.06
C ILE A 117 -12.08 -4.86 -11.15
N LYS A 118 -11.95 -3.68 -10.55
CA LYS A 118 -12.99 -2.67 -10.51
C LYS A 118 -12.54 -1.42 -11.23
N PHE A 119 -13.32 -0.98 -12.20
CA PHE A 119 -13.16 0.31 -12.85
C PHE A 119 -14.06 1.33 -12.16
N TYR A 120 -13.50 2.47 -11.78
CA TYR A 120 -14.23 3.52 -11.09
C TYR A 120 -13.68 4.90 -11.46
N GLN A 121 -14.36 5.95 -11.07
CA GLN A 121 -13.88 7.31 -11.20
C GLN A 121 -13.50 7.83 -9.81
N TYR A 122 -12.23 8.10 -9.61
CA TYR A 122 -11.73 8.63 -8.35
C TYR A 122 -12.27 10.04 -8.13
N LYS A 123 -12.77 10.29 -6.94
CA LYS A 123 -13.19 11.61 -6.50
C LYS A 123 -12.19 12.12 -5.49
N LEU A 124 -11.63 13.29 -5.75
CA LEU A 124 -10.77 13.95 -4.78
C LEU A 124 -11.52 14.11 -3.44
N PRO A 125 -10.82 13.86 -2.32
CA PRO A 125 -11.38 14.15 -1.01
C PRO A 125 -11.86 15.61 -0.92
N GLU A 126 -12.90 15.86 -0.15
CA GLU A 126 -13.29 17.23 0.14
C GLU A 126 -12.14 17.99 0.81
N ALA A 127 -12.04 19.28 0.51
CA ALA A 127 -11.05 20.13 1.17
C ALA A 127 -11.26 20.09 2.70
N TYR A 128 -10.14 20.06 3.42
CA TYR A 128 -10.17 20.08 4.88
C TYR A 128 -11.01 21.26 5.38
N LYS A 129 -11.97 20.96 6.23
CA LYS A 129 -12.76 21.95 6.97
C LYS A 129 -12.29 21.94 8.43
N ALA A 130 -11.81 23.06 8.90
CA ALA A 130 -11.43 23.17 10.30
C ALA A 130 -12.63 22.84 11.20
N PRO A 131 -12.43 22.06 12.29
CA PRO A 131 -13.50 21.78 13.24
C PRO A 131 -14.02 23.08 13.87
N SER A 132 -15.29 23.10 14.24
CA SER A 132 -15.87 24.23 14.94
C SER A 132 -15.34 24.37 16.37
N ASP A 133 -15.48 25.53 16.97
CA ASP A 133 -15.11 25.76 18.38
C ASP A 133 -15.86 24.82 19.36
N SER A 134 -17.06 24.37 18.98
CA SER A 134 -17.84 23.40 19.75
C SER A 134 -17.22 22.02 19.69
N ASP A 135 -16.71 21.59 18.52
CA ASP A 135 -16.05 20.29 18.34
C ASP A 135 -14.71 20.27 19.10
N LEU A 136 -13.95 21.37 19.03
CA LEU A 136 -12.71 21.52 19.77
C LEU A 136 -12.92 21.48 21.29
N LYS A 137 -13.99 22.09 21.78
CA LYS A 137 -14.36 22.05 23.22
C LYS A 137 -14.78 20.65 23.65
N SER A 138 -15.52 19.92 22.82
CA SER A 138 -15.94 18.54 23.12
C SER A 138 -14.78 17.57 23.15
N ALA A 139 -13.75 17.80 22.35
CA ALA A 139 -12.52 17.01 22.30
C ALA A 139 -11.49 17.43 23.37
N SER A 140 -11.71 18.56 24.04
CA SER A 140 -10.79 19.09 25.04
C SER A 140 -10.61 18.12 26.21
N GLY A 141 -9.36 17.79 26.53
CA GLY A 141 -9.01 16.86 27.59
C GLY A 141 -8.96 15.37 27.17
N GLN A 142 -9.31 15.06 25.94
CA GLN A 142 -9.12 13.72 25.38
C GLN A 142 -7.73 13.62 24.75
N MET A 143 -6.97 12.60 25.13
CA MET A 143 -5.70 12.26 24.49
C MET A 143 -5.84 10.89 23.83
N ILE A 144 -5.59 10.84 22.53
CA ILE A 144 -5.46 9.59 21.80
C ILE A 144 -3.97 9.42 21.49
N LYS A 145 -3.37 8.38 22.05
CA LYS A 145 -1.98 8.02 21.78
C LYS A 145 -1.97 6.83 20.83
N LEU A 146 -1.32 7.00 19.68
CA LEU A 146 -1.06 5.96 18.71
C LEU A 146 0.44 5.71 18.67
N GLU A 147 0.83 4.47 18.94
CA GLU A 147 2.23 4.04 18.85
C GLU A 147 2.46 3.54 17.43
N ALA A 148 3.10 4.35 16.61
CA ALA A 148 3.31 4.05 15.20
C ALA A 148 4.18 2.78 14.99
N GLU A 149 5.07 2.48 15.94
CA GLU A 149 5.87 1.26 15.96
C GLU A 149 5.06 -0.02 16.22
N MET A 150 3.83 0.12 16.70
CA MET A 150 2.91 -1.00 16.98
C MET A 150 1.91 -1.22 15.85
N ALA A 151 2.25 -0.83 14.63
CA ALA A 151 1.39 -1.04 13.48
C ALA A 151 1.08 -2.54 13.27
N ASP A 152 -0.19 -2.86 12.99
CA ASP A 152 -0.66 -4.23 12.79
C ASP A 152 0.01 -4.91 11.60
N TYR A 153 0.32 -4.15 10.56
CA TYR A 153 1.01 -4.65 9.36
C TYR A 153 1.76 -3.52 8.64
N LYS A 154 2.62 -3.91 7.72
CA LYS A 154 3.42 -3.01 6.91
C LYS A 154 3.34 -3.41 5.44
N SER A 155 3.48 -2.44 4.55
CA SER A 155 3.50 -2.65 3.10
C SER A 155 4.84 -3.18 2.58
N ASP A 156 5.91 -3.00 3.35
CA ASP A 156 7.25 -3.46 3.01
C ASP A 156 7.96 -4.06 4.25
N ARG A 157 8.76 -5.11 4.03
CA ARG A 157 9.53 -5.78 5.08
C ARG A 157 10.63 -4.91 5.71
N THR A 158 11.03 -3.85 5.03
CA THR A 158 12.07 -2.92 5.50
C THR A 158 11.51 -1.81 6.40
N LEU A 159 10.20 -1.60 6.39
CA LEU A 159 9.53 -0.65 7.28
C LEU A 159 9.59 -1.18 8.70
N PHE A 160 10.48 -0.60 9.49
CA PHE A 160 10.70 -1.00 10.86
C PHE A 160 11.17 0.18 11.71
N PRO A 161 10.57 0.42 12.88
CA PRO A 161 11.09 1.41 13.81
C PRO A 161 12.44 0.92 14.34
N THR A 162 13.49 1.68 14.11
CA THR A 162 14.80 1.39 14.67
C THR A 162 15.15 2.43 15.70
N ALA A 163 15.36 2.00 16.95
CA ALA A 163 16.03 2.79 17.97
C ALA A 163 17.48 2.29 18.04
N ASP A 164 18.38 2.86 17.27
CA ASP A 164 19.81 2.59 17.43
C ASP A 164 20.42 3.68 18.30
N ARG A 165 20.71 3.33 19.56
CA ARG A 165 21.34 4.24 20.51
C ARG A 165 22.79 4.61 20.16
N ASN A 166 23.42 3.85 19.26
CA ASN A 166 24.80 4.07 18.80
C ASN A 166 24.87 4.84 17.50
N SER A 167 23.74 5.09 16.86
CA SER A 167 23.68 5.87 15.63
C SER A 167 23.43 7.34 15.97
N ASN A 168 24.30 8.23 15.46
CA ASN A 168 24.02 9.66 15.47
C ASN A 168 22.87 10.06 14.53
N ILE A 169 22.36 9.10 13.78
CA ILE A 169 21.18 9.26 12.94
C ILE A 169 20.02 8.68 13.75
N THR A 170 19.20 9.54 14.31
CA THR A 170 17.90 9.15 14.81
C THR A 170 17.11 8.60 13.62
N SER A 171 17.16 7.29 13.42
CA SER A 171 16.28 6.67 12.47
C SER A 171 14.89 6.75 13.08
N SER A 172 14.18 7.78 12.71
CA SER A 172 12.73 7.86 12.88
C SER A 172 12.08 6.67 12.18
N VAL A 173 10.92 6.29 12.63
CA VAL A 173 10.06 5.36 11.90
C VAL A 173 9.92 5.87 10.48
N ASN A 174 10.51 5.17 9.53
CA ASN A 174 10.43 5.53 8.13
C ASN A 174 9.15 4.97 7.55
N GLY A 175 8.30 5.85 7.08
CA GLY A 175 7.22 5.49 6.18
C GLY A 175 5.95 4.94 6.84
N LEU A 176 5.51 5.59 7.89
CA LEU A 176 4.12 5.49 8.33
C LEU A 176 3.31 6.66 7.80
#